data_f1d867434b7a927ba9db27857b81aa67
#
_entry.id   f1d867434b7a927ba9db27857b81aa67
#
_cell.length_a   1.000
_cell.length_b   1.000
_cell.length_c   1.000
_cell.angle_alpha   90.00
_cell.angle_beta   90.00
_cell.angle_gamma   90.00
#
_symmetry.space_group_name_H-M   'P 1'
#
loop_
_entity.id
_entity.type
_entity.pdbx_description
1 polymer ?
#
loop_
_entity_poly.entity_id
_entity_poly.type
_entity_poly.pdbx_seq_one_letter_code
_entity_poly.pdbx_strand_id
1 'polypeptide(L)'
;GGFVKFESRLERDFITIMALRRGVRVIDAQPIKIGYFDEDFRLRSYTPDFHIVRRVYHNNIPTHLESIFVEVKFTSELNGPKSPDLIGKFKHAQRWAKRRGWRFAVYSEDEIRTPELHRAEQLMPFRRNPENTKLETAIASLLRTGGPKLIQNVQQELGNFPSNLVFSEVLRMLANRQIASDPMSLVTENSLVSMWQDF
;
A
#
# COMPACT_ATOMS: atom_id res chain seq x y z
N GLY A 1 12.08 5.62 -7.94
CA GLY A 1 10.97 5.96 -7.06
C GLY A 1 11.23 7.29 -6.40
N GLY A 2 10.28 8.23 -6.54
CA GLY A 2 10.37 9.55 -5.92
C GLY A 2 10.13 9.49 -4.40
N PHE A 3 10.48 10.56 -3.72
CA PHE A 3 10.14 10.75 -2.30
C PHE A 3 8.72 11.31 -2.21
N VAL A 4 7.88 10.67 -1.40
CA VAL A 4 6.55 11.17 -1.05
C VAL A 4 6.69 11.94 0.26
N LYS A 5 6.25 13.21 0.29
CA LYS A 5 6.26 14.04 1.49
C LYS A 5 5.12 13.63 2.43
N PHE A 6 5.33 13.79 3.71
CA PHE A 6 4.33 13.60 4.77
C PHE A 6 4.55 14.63 5.88
N GLU A 7 3.49 15.02 6.57
CA GLU A 7 3.49 16.03 7.64
C GLU A 7 3.30 15.40 9.03
N SER A 8 2.83 14.16 9.07
CA SER A 8 2.57 13.42 10.32
C SER A 8 3.11 11.99 10.28
N ARG A 9 3.28 11.38 11.47
CA ARG A 9 3.65 9.96 11.57
C ARG A 9 2.56 9.04 10.99
N LEU A 10 1.30 9.42 11.15
CA LEU A 10 0.18 8.64 10.64
C LEU A 10 0.14 8.63 9.10
N GLU A 11 0.44 9.77 8.47
CA GLU A 11 0.62 9.86 7.02
C GLU A 11 1.79 9.00 6.53
N ARG A 12 2.93 9.00 7.24
CA ARG A 12 4.05 8.12 6.93
C ARG A 12 3.63 6.65 6.98
N ASP A 13 2.93 6.26 8.05
CA ASP A 13 2.45 4.89 8.24
C ASP A 13 1.51 4.48 7.10
N PHE A 14 0.60 5.38 6.68
CA PHE A 14 -0.26 5.19 5.51
C PHE A 14 0.53 4.97 4.21
N ILE A 15 1.50 5.83 3.91
CA ILE A 15 2.35 5.71 2.70
C ILE A 15 3.11 4.37 2.73
N THR A 16 3.60 3.95 3.89
CA THR A 16 4.36 2.72 4.06
C THR A 16 3.52 1.50 3.63
N ILE A 17 2.26 1.43 4.06
CA ILE A 17 1.32 0.39 3.61
C ILE A 17 1.06 0.50 2.10
N MET A 18 0.71 1.70 1.63
CA MET A 18 0.33 1.89 0.22
C MET A 18 1.48 1.56 -0.74
N ALA A 19 2.73 1.79 -0.33
CA ALA A 19 3.90 1.46 -1.16
C ALA A 19 4.04 -0.05 -1.43
N LEU A 20 3.50 -0.92 -0.59
CA LEU A 20 3.56 -2.38 -0.72
C LEU A 20 2.25 -3.00 -1.20
N ARG A 21 1.12 -2.29 -1.14
CA ARG A 21 -0.16 -2.81 -1.63
C ARG A 21 -0.13 -3.09 -3.13
N ARG A 22 -0.64 -4.28 -3.49
CA ARG A 22 -0.78 -4.68 -4.90
C ARG A 22 -1.63 -3.66 -5.66
N GLY A 23 -1.19 -3.35 -6.88
CA GLY A 23 -1.93 -2.46 -7.77
C GLY A 23 -1.66 -0.99 -7.58
N VAL A 24 -1.16 -0.51 -6.45
CA VAL A 24 -0.79 0.90 -6.26
C VAL A 24 0.30 1.30 -7.27
N ARG A 25 0.03 2.34 -8.06
CA ARG A 25 0.88 2.85 -9.14
C ARG A 25 1.46 4.20 -8.80
N VAL A 26 0.64 5.07 -8.21
CA VAL A 26 1.00 6.44 -7.89
C VAL A 26 0.59 6.74 -6.46
N ILE A 27 1.42 7.45 -5.75
CA ILE A 27 1.17 8.08 -4.45
C ILE A 27 1.68 9.51 -4.56
N ASP A 28 0.79 10.47 -4.71
CA ASP A 28 1.11 11.90 -4.77
C ASP A 28 0.65 12.57 -3.47
N ALA A 29 1.54 13.32 -2.83
CA ALA A 29 1.21 14.12 -1.67
C ALA A 29 0.66 15.48 -2.08
N GLN A 30 -0.37 15.95 -1.38
CA GLN A 30 -1.00 17.27 -1.58
C GLN A 30 -1.30 17.58 -3.05
N PRO A 31 -2.02 16.69 -3.76
CA PRO A 31 -2.04 16.66 -5.24
C PRO A 31 -2.77 17.85 -5.85
N ILE A 32 -3.81 18.36 -5.20
CA ILE A 32 -4.68 19.39 -5.75
C ILE A 32 -5.41 20.19 -4.68
N LYS A 33 -5.61 21.46 -4.95
CA LYS A 33 -6.42 22.34 -4.12
C LYS A 33 -7.87 22.37 -4.63
N ILE A 34 -8.82 21.90 -3.81
CA ILE A 34 -10.25 21.83 -4.13
C ILE A 34 -10.91 23.08 -3.58
N GLY A 35 -11.47 23.93 -4.46
CA GLY A 35 -12.28 25.08 -4.06
C GLY A 35 -13.73 24.67 -3.78
N TYR A 36 -14.33 25.23 -2.74
CA TYR A 36 -15.75 25.05 -2.44
C TYR A 36 -16.31 26.29 -1.73
N PHE A 37 -17.64 26.46 -1.71
CA PHE A 37 -18.32 27.46 -0.89
C PHE A 37 -18.80 26.82 0.41
N ASP A 38 -18.54 27.49 1.53
CA ASP A 38 -19.09 27.10 2.84
C ASP A 38 -20.56 27.49 2.95
N GLU A 39 -21.17 27.25 4.12
CA GLU A 39 -22.58 27.56 4.38
C GLU A 39 -22.89 29.08 4.34
N ASP A 40 -21.89 29.93 4.58
CA ASP A 40 -21.96 31.38 4.49
C ASP A 40 -21.65 31.92 3.07
N PHE A 41 -21.58 31.04 2.04
CA PHE A 41 -21.20 31.38 0.66
C PHE A 41 -19.79 31.97 0.51
N ARG A 42 -18.90 31.71 1.46
CA ARG A 42 -17.50 32.14 1.38
C ARG A 42 -16.69 31.10 0.63
N LEU A 43 -15.84 31.55 -0.28
CA LEU A 43 -14.93 30.67 -1.01
C LEU A 43 -13.86 30.11 -0.04
N ARG A 44 -13.84 28.81 0.07
CA ARG A 44 -12.87 28.05 0.84
C ARG A 44 -12.08 27.14 -0.08
N SER A 45 -10.97 26.61 0.45
CA SER A 45 -10.18 25.62 -0.26
C SER A 45 -9.71 24.54 0.70
N TYR A 46 -9.54 23.34 0.14
CA TYR A 46 -9.11 22.16 0.83
C TYR A 46 -8.13 21.37 -0.06
N THR A 47 -7.05 20.87 0.52
CA THR A 47 -6.07 20.01 -0.15
C THR A 47 -6.09 18.66 0.55
N PRO A 48 -6.46 17.56 -0.12
CA PRO A 48 -6.33 16.21 0.41
C PRO A 48 -4.86 15.86 0.66
N ASP A 49 -4.59 15.01 1.65
CA ASP A 49 -3.22 14.61 1.99
C ASP A 49 -2.58 13.83 0.84
N PHE A 50 -3.33 12.92 0.19
CA PHE A 50 -2.79 12.10 -0.89
C PHE A 50 -3.77 11.90 -2.05
N HIS A 51 -3.18 11.60 -3.22
CA HIS A 51 -3.86 11.00 -4.36
C HIS A 51 -3.22 9.64 -4.65
N ILE A 52 -4.01 8.60 -4.64
CA ILE A 52 -3.61 7.23 -4.93
C ILE A 52 -4.21 6.82 -6.26
N VAL A 53 -3.37 6.37 -7.20
CA VAL A 53 -3.84 5.66 -8.39
C VAL A 53 -3.50 4.19 -8.22
N ARG A 54 -4.51 3.33 -8.28
CA ARG A 54 -4.32 1.91 -8.19
C ARG A 54 -5.02 1.16 -9.31
N ARG A 55 -4.46 0.02 -9.69
CA ARG A 55 -5.10 -0.96 -10.54
C ARG A 55 -6.02 -1.84 -9.70
N VAL A 56 -7.26 -1.95 -10.12
CA VAL A 56 -8.24 -2.86 -9.53
C VAL A 56 -8.14 -4.22 -10.22
N TYR A 57 -8.26 -5.29 -9.44
CA TYR A 57 -8.24 -6.66 -9.92
C TYR A 57 -9.57 -7.34 -9.60
N HIS A 58 -10.07 -8.14 -10.52
CA HIS A 58 -11.18 -9.06 -10.31
C HIS A 58 -10.71 -10.47 -10.67
N ASN A 59 -10.79 -11.42 -9.74
CA ASN A 59 -10.23 -12.76 -9.90
C ASN A 59 -8.77 -12.75 -10.42
N ASN A 60 -7.94 -11.90 -9.83
CA ASN A 60 -6.54 -11.64 -10.21
C ASN A 60 -6.32 -11.02 -11.60
N ILE A 61 -7.37 -10.77 -12.37
CA ILE A 61 -7.31 -10.13 -13.69
C ILE A 61 -7.38 -8.61 -13.48
N PRO A 62 -6.44 -7.83 -14.05
CA PRO A 62 -6.49 -6.38 -13.99
C PRO A 62 -7.67 -5.85 -14.79
N THR A 63 -8.49 -4.99 -14.18
CA THR A 63 -9.70 -4.43 -14.81
C THR A 63 -9.51 -2.98 -15.22
N HIS A 64 -9.38 -2.07 -14.26
CA HIS A 64 -9.30 -0.64 -14.51
C HIS A 64 -8.36 0.05 -13.51
N LEU A 65 -8.07 1.32 -13.75
CA LEU A 65 -7.40 2.19 -12.79
C LEU A 65 -8.45 2.95 -12.00
N GLU A 66 -8.26 3.01 -10.70
CA GLU A 66 -9.07 3.78 -9.76
C GLU A 66 -8.23 4.93 -9.19
N SER A 67 -8.80 6.13 -9.16
CA SER A 67 -8.23 7.30 -8.50
C SER A 67 -8.94 7.55 -7.18
N ILE A 68 -8.17 7.66 -6.09
CA ILE A 68 -8.68 7.86 -4.74
C ILE A 68 -7.95 9.06 -4.13
N PHE A 69 -8.68 10.09 -3.74
CA PHE A 69 -8.17 11.17 -2.90
C PHE A 69 -8.34 10.78 -1.44
N VAL A 70 -7.29 10.96 -0.66
CA VAL A 70 -7.21 10.43 0.70
C VAL A 70 -6.92 11.57 1.66
N GLU A 71 -7.63 11.55 2.78
CA GLU A 71 -7.31 12.29 4.00
C GLU A 71 -6.90 11.30 5.08
N VAL A 72 -5.89 11.64 5.85
CA VAL A 72 -5.41 10.84 7.00
C VAL A 72 -5.62 11.65 8.26
N LYS A 73 -6.44 11.16 9.19
CA LYS A 73 -6.79 11.86 10.43
C LYS A 73 -6.89 10.88 11.58
N PHE A 74 -6.50 11.35 12.76
CA PHE A 74 -6.75 10.59 13.98
C PHE A 74 -8.26 10.55 14.30
N THR A 75 -8.71 9.42 14.85
CA THR A 75 -10.09 9.25 15.32
C THR A 75 -10.49 10.33 16.31
N SER A 76 -9.55 10.79 17.14
CA SER A 76 -9.76 11.91 18.07
C SER A 76 -10.04 13.24 17.36
N GLU A 77 -9.50 13.48 16.17
CA GLU A 77 -9.80 14.67 15.36
C GLU A 77 -11.17 14.54 14.69
N LEU A 78 -11.49 13.33 14.20
CA LEU A 78 -12.77 13.03 13.52
C LEU A 78 -13.96 13.14 14.47
N ASN A 79 -13.76 12.87 15.77
CA ASN A 79 -14.79 12.93 16.81
C ASN A 79 -14.65 14.15 17.74
N GLY A 80 -13.69 15.02 17.48
CA GLY A 80 -13.38 16.18 18.31
C GLY A 80 -14.29 17.39 18.04
N PRO A 81 -14.08 18.50 18.75
CA PRO A 81 -14.89 19.74 18.61
C PRO A 81 -14.90 20.34 17.20
N LYS A 82 -13.87 20.11 16.40
CA LYS A 82 -13.74 20.56 15.00
C LYS A 82 -14.32 19.57 13.98
N SER A 83 -14.90 18.48 14.44
CA SER A 83 -15.48 17.43 13.59
C SER A 83 -16.54 17.98 12.60
N PRO A 84 -17.47 18.91 12.97
CA PRO A 84 -18.43 19.43 12.02
C PRO A 84 -17.78 20.11 10.81
N ASP A 85 -16.74 20.92 11.03
CA ASP A 85 -16.02 21.60 9.95
C ASP A 85 -15.28 20.60 9.04
N LEU A 86 -14.68 19.57 9.65
CA LEU A 86 -14.02 18.48 8.90
C LEU A 86 -15.02 17.72 8.03
N ILE A 87 -16.16 17.33 8.60
CA ILE A 87 -17.23 16.62 7.88
C ILE A 87 -17.76 17.48 6.72
N GLY A 88 -17.94 18.78 6.94
CA GLY A 88 -18.37 19.74 5.90
C GLY A 88 -17.41 19.70 4.70
N LYS A 89 -16.11 19.93 4.93
CA LYS A 89 -15.13 19.94 3.85
C LYS A 89 -14.98 18.56 3.17
N PHE A 90 -15.09 17.46 3.91
CA PHE A 90 -15.03 16.10 3.34
C PHE A 90 -16.22 15.79 2.43
N LYS A 91 -17.42 16.24 2.80
CA LYS A 91 -18.61 16.15 1.92
C LYS A 91 -18.38 16.87 0.59
N HIS A 92 -17.75 18.06 0.62
CA HIS A 92 -17.41 18.80 -0.60
C HIS A 92 -16.36 18.05 -1.44
N ALA A 93 -15.30 17.54 -0.82
CA ALA A 93 -14.27 16.75 -1.48
C ALA A 93 -14.85 15.46 -2.10
N GLN A 94 -15.73 14.77 -1.39
CA GLN A 94 -16.40 13.57 -1.88
C GLN A 94 -17.26 13.85 -3.12
N ARG A 95 -18.06 14.92 -3.09
CA ARG A 95 -18.88 15.35 -4.25
C ARG A 95 -18.01 15.74 -5.44
N TRP A 96 -16.91 16.46 -5.18
CA TRP A 96 -15.95 16.88 -6.19
C TRP A 96 -15.28 15.67 -6.87
N ALA A 97 -14.83 14.68 -6.10
CA ALA A 97 -14.26 13.44 -6.62
C ALA A 97 -15.30 12.64 -7.41
N LYS A 98 -16.48 12.42 -6.86
CA LYS A 98 -17.56 11.65 -7.50
C LYS A 98 -17.94 12.18 -8.88
N ARG A 99 -18.01 13.53 -9.07
CA ARG A 99 -18.29 14.14 -10.37
C ARG A 99 -17.25 13.82 -11.45
N ARG A 100 -16.07 13.33 -11.06
CA ARG A 100 -14.94 12.97 -11.94
C ARG A 100 -14.76 11.45 -12.10
N GLY A 101 -15.68 10.67 -11.52
CA GLY A 101 -15.52 9.21 -11.48
C GLY A 101 -14.43 8.74 -10.51
N TRP A 102 -14.03 9.59 -9.56
CA TRP A 102 -12.99 9.33 -8.55
C TRP A 102 -13.60 9.07 -7.19
N ARG A 103 -12.81 8.53 -6.27
CA ARG A 103 -13.19 8.32 -4.88
C ARG A 103 -12.51 9.33 -3.97
N PHE A 104 -13.16 9.57 -2.82
CA PHE A 104 -12.57 10.22 -1.66
C PHE A 104 -12.73 9.30 -0.46
N ALA A 105 -11.66 9.12 0.31
CA ALA A 105 -11.65 8.28 1.51
C ALA A 105 -10.89 8.98 2.64
N VAL A 106 -11.32 8.72 3.87
CA VAL A 106 -10.62 9.13 5.09
C VAL A 106 -10.09 7.88 5.74
N TYR A 107 -8.84 7.88 6.18
CA TYR A 107 -8.20 6.79 6.89
C TYR A 107 -7.79 7.25 8.28
N SER A 108 -8.15 6.47 9.29
CA SER A 108 -7.76 6.69 10.68
C SER A 108 -6.62 5.77 11.10
N GLU A 109 -6.11 5.96 12.33
CA GLU A 109 -5.12 5.07 12.93
C GLU A 109 -5.62 3.63 13.04
N ASP A 110 -6.92 3.41 13.21
CA ASP A 110 -7.50 2.07 13.33
C ASP A 110 -7.39 1.26 12.04
N GLU A 111 -7.45 1.94 10.88
CA GLU A 111 -7.33 1.34 9.56
C GLU A 111 -5.88 1.26 9.07
N ILE A 112 -5.01 2.10 9.64
CA ILE A 112 -3.60 2.21 9.24
C ILE A 112 -2.71 1.34 10.14
N ARG A 113 -2.84 1.43 11.48
CA ARG A 113 -1.99 0.73 12.45
C ARG A 113 -2.43 -0.70 12.69
N THR A 114 -2.48 -1.46 11.64
CA THR A 114 -2.87 -2.87 11.59
C THR A 114 -1.62 -3.76 11.46
N PRO A 115 -1.75 -5.09 11.56
CA PRO A 115 -0.65 -6.01 11.28
C PRO A 115 -0.01 -5.80 9.90
N GLU A 116 -0.79 -5.30 8.91
CA GLU A 116 -0.26 -4.93 7.59
C GLU A 116 0.85 -3.87 7.68
N LEU A 117 0.73 -2.90 8.60
CA LEU A 117 1.78 -1.89 8.81
C LEU A 117 3.08 -2.52 9.32
N HIS A 118 3.02 -3.38 10.33
CA HIS A 118 4.20 -4.04 10.88
C HIS A 118 4.92 -4.87 9.81
N ARG A 119 4.13 -5.57 8.99
CA ARG A 119 4.69 -6.31 7.85
C ARG A 119 5.31 -5.37 6.82
N ALA A 120 4.68 -4.25 6.52
CA ALA A 120 5.21 -3.27 5.59
C ALA A 120 6.53 -2.67 6.12
N GLU A 121 6.61 -2.34 7.40
CA GLU A 121 7.84 -1.88 8.06
C GLU A 121 8.95 -2.93 8.00
N GLN A 122 8.63 -4.22 8.15
CA GLN A 122 9.59 -5.32 8.01
C GLN A 122 10.15 -5.39 6.58
N LEU A 123 9.31 -5.21 5.56
CA LEU A 123 9.70 -5.38 4.15
C LEU A 123 10.37 -4.15 3.53
N MET A 124 10.03 -2.94 3.96
CA MET A 124 10.52 -1.70 3.36
C MET A 124 12.07 -1.61 3.24
N PRO A 125 12.88 -2.05 4.22
CA PRO A 125 14.33 -2.04 4.10
C PRO A 125 14.85 -2.84 2.90
N PHE A 126 14.19 -3.95 2.55
CA PHE A 126 14.59 -4.85 1.47
C PHE A 126 14.26 -4.34 0.07
N ARG A 127 13.39 -3.35 -0.04
CA ARG A 127 12.91 -2.82 -1.33
C ARG A 127 14.03 -2.26 -2.21
N ARG A 128 15.10 -1.74 -1.61
CA ARG A 128 16.24 -1.13 -2.30
C ARG A 128 17.46 -2.03 -2.36
N ASN A 129 17.38 -3.25 -1.84
CA ASN A 129 18.48 -4.20 -1.95
C ASN A 129 18.78 -4.49 -3.42
N PRO A 130 20.06 -4.66 -3.78
CA PRO A 130 20.43 -5.03 -5.12
C PRO A 130 19.79 -6.37 -5.50
N GLU A 131 19.38 -6.46 -6.75
CA GLU A 131 18.76 -7.64 -7.33
C GLU A 131 19.79 -8.76 -7.50
N ASN A 132 19.41 -9.98 -7.12
CA ASN A 132 20.13 -11.18 -7.47
C ASN A 132 19.33 -11.93 -8.55
N THR A 133 19.56 -11.58 -9.81
CA THR A 133 18.79 -12.10 -10.95
C THR A 133 18.78 -13.63 -11.04
N LYS A 134 19.89 -14.31 -10.68
CA LYS A 134 19.95 -15.78 -10.69
C LYS A 134 19.02 -16.38 -9.64
N LEU A 135 19.07 -15.86 -8.42
CA LEU A 135 18.26 -16.34 -7.31
C LEU A 135 16.80 -15.97 -7.49
N GLU A 136 16.52 -14.75 -7.92
CA GLU A 136 15.15 -14.31 -8.26
C GLU A 136 14.51 -15.24 -9.31
N THR A 137 15.24 -15.53 -10.39
CA THR A 137 14.77 -16.43 -11.45
C THR A 137 14.53 -17.84 -10.91
N ALA A 138 15.40 -18.35 -10.05
CA ALA A 138 15.26 -19.67 -9.45
C ALA A 138 14.03 -19.74 -8.54
N ILE A 139 13.83 -18.74 -7.64
CA ILE A 139 12.64 -18.64 -6.78
C ILE A 139 11.36 -18.54 -7.63
N ALA A 140 11.32 -17.64 -8.60
CA ALA A 140 10.16 -17.46 -9.46
C ALA A 140 9.82 -18.72 -10.26
N SER A 141 10.81 -19.43 -10.79
CA SER A 141 10.63 -20.71 -11.49
C SER A 141 10.04 -21.77 -10.56
N LEU A 142 10.61 -21.91 -9.37
CA LEU A 142 10.16 -22.87 -8.36
C LEU A 142 8.69 -22.64 -7.97
N LEU A 143 8.30 -21.38 -7.76
CA LEU A 143 6.91 -21.03 -7.40
C LEU A 143 5.93 -21.17 -8.58
N ARG A 144 6.37 -20.94 -9.83
CA ARG A 144 5.51 -21.12 -11.01
C ARG A 144 5.20 -22.59 -11.28
N THR A 145 6.18 -23.47 -11.10
CA THR A 145 6.03 -24.90 -11.42
C THR A 145 5.49 -25.71 -10.25
N GLY A 146 5.87 -25.34 -9.02
CA GLY A 146 5.54 -26.08 -7.80
C GLY A 146 4.40 -25.46 -6.97
N GLY A 147 3.83 -24.33 -7.39
CA GLY A 147 2.78 -23.64 -6.65
C GLY A 147 3.27 -22.98 -5.36
N PRO A 148 2.35 -22.61 -4.45
CA PRO A 148 2.67 -21.99 -3.16
C PRO A 148 3.57 -22.86 -2.29
N LYS A 149 4.60 -22.27 -1.66
CA LYS A 149 5.57 -22.98 -0.81
C LYS A 149 5.87 -22.19 0.47
N LEU A 150 6.17 -22.90 1.56
CA LEU A 150 6.79 -22.29 2.73
C LEU A 150 8.20 -21.82 2.37
N ILE A 151 8.62 -20.69 2.93
CA ILE A 151 9.95 -20.13 2.65
C ILE A 151 11.05 -21.12 3.02
N GLN A 152 10.94 -21.85 4.14
CA GLN A 152 11.88 -22.91 4.51
C GLN A 152 12.02 -24.01 3.43
N ASN A 153 10.93 -24.35 2.74
CA ASN A 153 10.98 -25.33 1.65
C ASN A 153 11.66 -24.73 0.41
N VAL A 154 11.45 -23.45 0.11
CA VAL A 154 12.17 -22.73 -0.93
C VAL A 154 13.68 -22.73 -0.64
N GLN A 155 14.08 -22.51 0.62
CA GLN A 155 15.50 -22.57 1.04
C GLN A 155 16.08 -23.97 0.87
N GLN A 156 15.34 -25.02 1.22
CA GLN A 156 15.78 -26.41 1.08
C GLN A 156 15.94 -26.82 -0.40
N GLU A 157 14.94 -26.50 -1.24
CA GLU A 157 14.97 -26.83 -2.66
C GLU A 157 16.05 -26.05 -3.44
N LEU A 158 16.41 -24.86 -2.96
CA LEU A 158 17.49 -24.04 -3.49
C LEU A 158 18.79 -24.16 -2.67
N GLY A 159 19.10 -25.37 -2.17
CA GLY A 159 20.24 -25.63 -1.29
C GLY A 159 21.63 -25.34 -1.87
N ASN A 160 21.73 -25.01 -3.15
CA ASN A 160 22.93 -24.47 -3.79
C ASN A 160 23.20 -22.99 -3.48
N PHE A 161 22.24 -22.29 -2.84
CA PHE A 161 22.40 -20.95 -2.33
C PHE A 161 22.37 -20.93 -0.79
N PRO A 162 23.09 -20.02 -0.12
CA PRO A 162 23.00 -19.86 1.34
C PRO A 162 21.56 -19.52 1.76
N SER A 163 21.03 -20.18 2.80
CA SER A 163 19.65 -20.02 3.26
C SER A 163 19.28 -18.56 3.61
N ASN A 164 20.20 -17.84 4.27
CA ASN A 164 20.00 -16.43 4.60
C ASN A 164 19.91 -15.54 3.34
N LEU A 165 20.62 -15.88 2.28
CA LEU A 165 20.54 -15.17 1.01
C LEU A 165 19.18 -15.41 0.33
N VAL A 166 18.71 -16.68 0.32
CA VAL A 166 17.38 -17.04 -0.19
C VAL A 166 16.29 -16.29 0.56
N PHE A 167 16.34 -16.27 1.90
CA PHE A 167 15.38 -15.55 2.73
C PHE A 167 15.37 -14.04 2.42
N SER A 168 16.55 -13.41 2.36
CA SER A 168 16.68 -11.99 2.04
C SER A 168 16.12 -11.65 0.65
N GLU A 169 16.33 -12.52 -0.34
CA GLU A 169 15.81 -12.34 -1.70
C GLU A 169 14.28 -12.49 -1.74
N VAL A 170 13.73 -13.46 -1.00
CA VAL A 170 12.27 -13.58 -0.84
C VAL A 170 11.66 -12.30 -0.24
N LEU A 171 12.28 -11.73 0.81
CA LEU A 171 11.83 -10.47 1.38
C LEU A 171 11.91 -9.32 0.37
N ARG A 172 12.96 -9.25 -0.44
CA ARG A 172 13.10 -8.27 -1.52
C ARG A 172 12.01 -8.45 -2.60
N MET A 173 11.75 -9.69 -3.01
CA MET A 173 10.70 -9.99 -4.01
C MET A 173 9.30 -9.63 -3.49
N LEU A 174 9.01 -9.88 -2.21
CA LEU A 174 7.77 -9.45 -1.54
C LEU A 174 7.66 -7.92 -1.50
N ALA A 175 8.74 -7.23 -1.08
CA ALA A 175 8.80 -5.78 -1.02
C ALA A 175 8.61 -5.10 -2.39
N ASN A 176 9.07 -5.76 -3.46
CA ASN A 176 8.91 -5.29 -4.83
C ASN A 176 7.65 -5.85 -5.52
N ARG A 177 6.80 -6.56 -4.77
CA ARG A 177 5.52 -7.09 -5.27
C ARG A 177 5.68 -8.05 -6.46
N GLN A 178 6.75 -8.81 -6.48
CA GLN A 178 7.03 -9.84 -7.50
C GLN A 178 6.36 -11.16 -7.14
N ILE A 179 6.28 -11.45 -5.85
CA ILE A 179 5.58 -12.61 -5.27
C ILE A 179 4.64 -12.15 -4.15
N ALA A 180 3.78 -13.03 -3.67
CA ALA A 180 2.76 -12.76 -2.68
C ALA A 180 2.94 -13.62 -1.42
N SER A 181 2.45 -13.11 -0.29
CA SER A 181 2.20 -13.84 0.95
C SER A 181 1.06 -13.13 1.71
N ASP A 182 0.59 -13.70 2.81
CA ASP A 182 -0.45 -13.08 3.65
C ASP A 182 -0.03 -11.66 4.07
N PRO A 183 -0.81 -10.61 3.70
CA PRO A 183 -0.47 -9.23 4.03
C PRO A 183 -0.64 -8.89 5.52
N MET A 184 -1.35 -9.72 6.29
CA MET A 184 -1.66 -9.47 7.69
C MET A 184 -0.70 -10.15 8.66
N SER A 185 0.33 -10.83 8.15
CA SER A 185 1.31 -11.57 8.96
C SER A 185 2.73 -11.13 8.68
N LEU A 186 3.57 -11.08 9.71
CA LEU A 186 5.02 -10.92 9.53
C LEU A 186 5.59 -12.07 8.72
N VAL A 187 6.57 -11.79 7.90
CA VAL A 187 7.24 -12.80 7.08
C VAL A 187 8.29 -13.54 7.91
N THR A 188 8.14 -14.85 7.97
CA THR A 188 9.06 -15.77 8.62
C THR A 188 9.37 -16.94 7.67
N GLU A 189 10.27 -17.84 8.06
CA GLU A 189 10.55 -19.06 7.29
C GLU A 189 9.32 -19.96 7.13
N ASN A 190 8.34 -19.85 8.03
CA ASN A 190 7.06 -20.57 7.97
C ASN A 190 5.99 -19.85 7.14
N SER A 191 6.30 -18.71 6.55
CA SER A 191 5.36 -18.01 5.70
C SER A 191 5.20 -18.68 4.36
N LEU A 192 3.94 -18.82 3.90
CA LEU A 192 3.61 -19.28 2.57
C LEU A 192 3.85 -18.16 1.57
N VAL A 193 4.58 -18.46 0.50
CA VAL A 193 4.82 -17.54 -0.63
C VAL A 193 4.36 -18.17 -1.93
N SER A 194 3.89 -17.36 -2.86
CA SER A 194 3.41 -17.82 -4.16
C SER A 194 3.56 -16.74 -5.24
N MET A 195 3.33 -17.11 -6.47
CA MET A 195 3.07 -16.14 -7.53
C MET A 195 1.70 -15.47 -7.30
N TRP A 196 1.52 -14.22 -7.77
CA TRP A 196 0.26 -13.49 -7.58
C TRP A 196 -0.99 -14.14 -8.17
N GLN A 197 -0.85 -15.17 -8.96
CA GLN A 197 -1.99 -15.91 -9.56
C GLN A 197 -2.68 -16.85 -8.59
N ASP A 198 -2.03 -17.19 -7.48
CA ASP A 198 -2.44 -18.23 -6.53
C ASP A 198 -3.13 -17.66 -5.28
N PHE A 199 -3.31 -16.32 -5.15
CA PHE A 199 -3.99 -15.63 -4.05
C PHE A 199 -5.23 -14.88 -4.50
#